data_c2d05afc9cb760bb54d003724fd5b0f9
#
_entry.id   c2d05afc9cb760bb54d003724fd5b0f9
#
_cell.length_a   1.000
_cell.length_b   1.000
_cell.length_c   1.000
_cell.angle_alpha   90.00
_cell.angle_beta   90.00
_cell.angle_gamma   90.00
#
_symmetry.space_group_name_H-M   'P 1'
#
loop_
_entity.id
_entity.type
_entity.pdbx_description
1 polymer ?
#
loop_
_entity_poly.entity_id
_entity_poly.type
_entity_poly.pdbx_seq_one_letter_code
_entity_poly.pdbx_strand_id
1 'polypeptide(L)'
;MFFDNLAINEMNPGMAGFLVAKKRMVELNGGMQQGIVYLLGAGPGDPGLITVRGRELVGMAEVLVYDALSSAEMLNWAPAACERIFVGKRASRHALPQEEINALLVRLGRAGKKVVRLKGGDPYVFGRGGEEADALHEAGIPFEVVPGVTSAIAGPAYAGIPVTHRGYCTQFTVFTGHEGENKKASSLDLRGIAEAQGTKVMLMGMRKLADVCEALIGYGQEPSVPAAAVQWATTGIQRTVTGTVKTLPARVQKAGLGAPAVVVIGDVVKERESLNWFEKLPLFGKRIVVTRTRAQAGELSARLRRLGAEVLEMPVIRIAPPSNRREFAESVVHAHTYDWLVFSSPNGVERFFQAFFAVYRDIRSIGGARIAAIGPGTEAKLREYGLAVEVMPKKFVAEGLVKACRDAREEIGTIELSTF
;
A
#
# COMPACT_ATOMS: atom_id res chain seq x y z
N MET A 1 14.12 9.69 -40.71
CA MET A 1 14.08 10.51 -41.91
C MET A 1 13.01 9.97 -42.87
N PHE A 2 11.71 10.02 -42.43
CA PHE A 2 10.53 9.62 -43.23
C PHE A 2 9.24 10.10 -42.54
N PHE A 3 9.11 11.39 -42.24
CA PHE A 3 7.85 12.04 -41.81
C PHE A 3 7.81 13.54 -42.08
N ASP A 4 8.45 14.02 -43.14
CA ASP A 4 8.53 15.46 -43.45
C ASP A 4 7.63 15.91 -44.62
N ASN A 5 6.65 15.14 -45.06
CA ASN A 5 5.71 15.65 -46.07
C ASN A 5 4.31 14.99 -45.88
N LEU A 6 3.60 15.39 -44.85
CA LEU A 6 2.16 15.30 -44.81
C LEU A 6 1.60 16.72 -44.69
N ALA A 7 0.97 17.15 -45.79
CA ALA A 7 0.38 18.46 -45.94
C ALA A 7 -0.66 18.71 -44.79
N ILE A 8 -0.47 19.82 -44.06
CA ILE A 8 -1.24 20.26 -42.89
C ILE A 8 -2.70 20.66 -43.25
N ASN A 9 -3.11 20.53 -44.50
CA ASN A 9 -4.36 21.13 -45.00
C ASN A 9 -5.64 20.27 -44.83
N GLU A 10 -5.59 19.07 -44.23
CA GLU A 10 -6.81 18.23 -44.04
C GLU A 10 -6.98 17.71 -42.61
N MET A 11 -6.38 18.33 -41.59
CA MET A 11 -6.55 17.89 -40.21
C MET A 11 -7.69 18.65 -39.51
N ASN A 12 -8.62 17.91 -38.96
CA ASN A 12 -9.72 18.38 -38.09
C ASN A 12 -9.18 19.32 -36.98
N PRO A 13 -9.80 20.51 -36.76
CA PRO A 13 -9.32 21.52 -35.79
C PRO A 13 -9.08 21.02 -34.38
N GLY A 14 -9.79 19.96 -33.95
CA GLY A 14 -9.61 19.32 -32.63
C GLY A 14 -8.27 18.56 -32.48
N MET A 15 -7.75 17.99 -33.57
CA MET A 15 -6.45 17.28 -33.54
C MET A 15 -5.25 18.21 -33.58
N ALA A 16 -5.38 19.37 -34.25
CA ALA A 16 -4.33 20.37 -34.27
C ALA A 16 -4.09 20.98 -32.89
N GLY A 17 -5.16 21.23 -32.12
CA GLY A 17 -5.08 21.67 -30.71
C GLY A 17 -4.37 20.69 -29.80
N PHE A 18 -4.58 19.40 -30.00
CA PHE A 18 -3.94 18.33 -29.22
C PHE A 18 -2.44 18.17 -29.52
N LEU A 19 -2.05 18.30 -30.77
CA LEU A 19 -0.64 18.26 -31.20
C LEU A 19 0.16 19.49 -30.75
N VAL A 20 -0.44 20.69 -30.81
CA VAL A 20 0.17 21.93 -30.31
C VAL A 20 0.32 21.91 -28.80
N ALA A 21 -0.69 21.39 -28.06
CA ALA A 21 -0.59 21.21 -26.61
C ALA A 21 0.52 20.22 -26.23
N LYS A 22 0.65 19.10 -26.97
CA LYS A 22 1.71 18.12 -26.75
C LYS A 22 3.10 18.66 -27.08
N LYS A 23 3.24 19.47 -28.12
CA LYS A 23 4.50 20.14 -28.49
C LYS A 23 4.88 21.23 -27.46
N ARG A 24 3.91 22.01 -26.98
CA ARG A 24 4.12 22.99 -25.89
C ARG A 24 4.50 22.34 -24.56
N MET A 25 3.92 21.16 -24.22
CA MET A 25 4.34 20.39 -23.04
C MET A 25 5.77 19.82 -23.18
N VAL A 26 6.22 19.49 -24.39
CA VAL A 26 7.59 18.99 -24.63
C VAL A 26 8.60 20.13 -24.60
N GLU A 27 8.25 21.33 -25.06
CA GLU A 27 9.12 22.51 -25.02
C GLU A 27 9.24 23.13 -23.63
N LEU A 28 8.25 22.92 -22.73
CA LEU A 28 8.35 23.31 -21.31
C LEU A 28 9.25 22.36 -20.50
N ASN A 29 9.65 21.21 -21.03
CA ASN A 29 10.49 20.21 -20.37
C ASN A 29 11.96 20.21 -20.81
N GLY A 30 12.44 21.24 -21.48
CA GLY A 30 13.86 21.43 -21.86
C GLY A 30 14.78 21.92 -20.72
N GLY A 31 14.23 22.13 -19.49
CA GLY A 31 15.01 22.34 -18.28
C GLY A 31 15.26 20.98 -17.61
N MET A 32 16.38 20.79 -16.90
CA MET A 32 16.65 19.64 -16.04
C MET A 32 15.37 19.23 -15.34
N GLN A 33 14.93 17.97 -15.51
CA GLN A 33 13.68 17.47 -14.95
C GLN A 33 13.77 17.61 -13.43
N GLN A 34 13.16 18.67 -12.90
CA GLN A 34 13.18 18.94 -11.46
C GLN A 34 12.46 17.81 -10.76
N GLY A 35 13.08 17.24 -9.74
CA GLY A 35 12.47 16.18 -8.94
C GLY A 35 11.26 16.69 -8.17
N ILE A 36 10.43 15.78 -7.73
CA ILE A 36 9.27 16.09 -6.89
C ILE A 36 9.23 15.15 -5.68
N VAL A 37 8.84 15.71 -4.53
CA VAL A 37 8.69 14.93 -3.29
C VAL A 37 7.21 14.87 -2.89
N TYR A 38 6.69 13.67 -2.72
CA TYR A 38 5.33 13.43 -2.24
C TYR A 38 5.37 13.07 -0.76
N LEU A 39 4.82 13.94 0.09
CA LEU A 39 4.62 13.67 1.52
C LEU A 39 3.30 12.91 1.68
N LEU A 40 3.38 11.59 1.80
CA LEU A 40 2.24 10.70 1.67
C LEU A 40 1.88 10.02 2.98
N GLY A 41 0.62 10.10 3.39
CA GLY A 41 0.05 9.35 4.51
C GLY A 41 -0.21 7.90 4.17
N ALA A 42 0.44 6.99 4.91
CA ALA A 42 0.27 5.54 4.78
C ALA A 42 -1.01 5.01 5.45
N GLY A 43 -1.72 5.86 6.20
CA GLY A 43 -2.81 5.41 7.05
C GLY A 43 -2.33 4.73 8.34
N PRO A 44 -3.27 4.14 9.12
CA PRO A 44 -3.04 3.71 10.50
C PRO A 44 -2.45 2.30 10.66
N GLY A 45 -2.32 1.53 9.57
CA GLY A 45 -1.80 0.15 9.60
C GLY A 45 -2.43 -0.75 8.55
N ASP A 46 -3.76 -0.74 8.40
CA ASP A 46 -4.45 -1.47 7.33
C ASP A 46 -4.10 -0.86 5.95
N PRO A 47 -3.47 -1.64 5.04
CA PRO A 47 -3.16 -1.15 3.70
C PRO A 47 -4.38 -0.70 2.89
N GLY A 48 -5.57 -1.23 3.23
CA GLY A 48 -6.84 -0.83 2.59
C GLY A 48 -7.28 0.60 2.91
N LEU A 49 -6.64 1.25 3.88
CA LEU A 49 -6.93 2.64 4.28
C LEU A 49 -5.99 3.68 3.63
N ILE A 50 -5.14 3.28 2.71
CA ILE A 50 -4.40 4.23 1.88
C ILE A 50 -5.35 4.92 0.90
N THR A 51 -5.09 6.17 0.58
CA THR A 51 -5.85 6.86 -0.48
C THR A 51 -5.53 6.29 -1.86
N VAL A 52 -6.47 6.39 -2.81
CA VAL A 52 -6.24 6.00 -4.22
C VAL A 52 -5.01 6.72 -4.76
N ARG A 53 -4.92 8.05 -4.53
CA ARG A 53 -3.76 8.85 -4.93
C ARG A 53 -2.44 8.34 -4.33
N GLY A 54 -2.47 7.96 -3.05
CA GLY A 54 -1.31 7.39 -2.37
C GLY A 54 -0.83 6.09 -3.00
N ARG A 55 -1.77 5.21 -3.33
CA ARG A 55 -1.47 3.95 -4.02
C ARG A 55 -0.81 4.15 -5.38
N GLU A 56 -1.34 5.08 -6.18
CA GLU A 56 -0.78 5.45 -7.48
C GLU A 56 0.65 5.95 -7.36
N LEU A 57 0.89 6.88 -6.44
CA LEU A 57 2.21 7.50 -6.24
C LEU A 57 3.25 6.49 -5.78
N VAL A 58 2.91 5.56 -4.86
CA VAL A 58 3.82 4.47 -4.49
C VAL A 58 4.18 3.63 -5.71
N GLY A 59 3.21 3.34 -6.60
CA GLY A 59 3.44 2.59 -7.84
C GLY A 59 4.33 3.29 -8.88
N MET A 60 4.55 4.60 -8.74
CA MET A 60 5.38 5.42 -9.65
C MET A 60 6.70 5.90 -9.02
N ALA A 61 6.96 5.55 -7.75
CA ALA A 61 8.12 6.03 -7.01
C ALA A 61 9.44 5.52 -7.60
N GLU A 62 10.40 6.42 -7.79
CA GLU A 62 11.80 6.06 -8.05
C GLU A 62 12.56 5.84 -6.74
N VAL A 63 12.19 6.61 -5.70
CA VAL A 63 12.72 6.47 -4.35
C VAL A 63 11.56 6.49 -3.35
N LEU A 64 11.53 5.50 -2.46
CA LEU A 64 10.57 5.38 -1.37
C LEU A 64 11.29 5.55 -0.03
N VAL A 65 11.04 6.67 0.64
CA VAL A 65 11.58 6.97 1.98
C VAL A 65 10.48 6.66 3.01
N TYR A 66 10.72 5.73 3.93
CA TYR A 66 9.67 5.21 4.81
C TYR A 66 10.14 4.97 6.24
N ASP A 67 9.18 4.90 7.17
CA ASP A 67 9.41 4.61 8.59
C ASP A 67 8.82 3.28 9.05
N ALA A 68 8.95 2.95 10.33
CA ALA A 68 8.55 1.67 10.91
C ALA A 68 7.02 1.46 11.00
N LEU A 69 6.22 2.50 10.85
CA LEU A 69 4.76 2.43 10.91
C LEU A 69 4.11 2.16 9.55
N SER A 70 4.92 2.19 8.48
CA SER A 70 4.46 1.87 7.13
C SER A 70 4.32 0.35 6.96
N SER A 71 3.20 -0.12 6.42
CA SER A 71 2.98 -1.53 6.15
C SER A 71 3.98 -2.08 5.14
N ALA A 72 4.55 -3.26 5.41
CA ALA A 72 5.45 -3.95 4.48
C ALA A 72 4.80 -4.23 3.11
N GLU A 73 3.48 -4.42 3.06
CA GLU A 73 2.74 -4.59 1.81
C GLU A 73 2.83 -3.36 0.92
N MET A 74 2.68 -2.16 1.49
CA MET A 74 2.76 -0.91 0.72
C MET A 74 4.12 -0.74 0.05
N LEU A 75 5.20 -1.21 0.70
CA LEU A 75 6.54 -1.19 0.11
C LEU A 75 6.65 -2.11 -1.12
N ASN A 76 5.81 -3.15 -1.18
CA ASN A 76 5.78 -4.08 -2.31
C ASN A 76 5.03 -3.54 -3.53
N TRP A 77 4.27 -2.46 -3.38
CA TRP A 77 3.59 -1.80 -4.50
C TRP A 77 4.54 -0.93 -5.33
N ALA A 78 5.67 -0.53 -4.76
CA ALA A 78 6.68 0.23 -5.48
C ALA A 78 7.35 -0.63 -6.57
N PRO A 79 7.76 -0.03 -7.70
CA PRO A 79 8.46 -0.72 -8.78
C PRO A 79 9.67 -1.50 -8.27
N ALA A 80 10.04 -2.58 -8.96
CA ALA A 80 11.19 -3.41 -8.58
C ALA A 80 12.51 -2.61 -8.56
N ALA A 81 12.64 -1.63 -9.46
CA ALA A 81 13.79 -0.72 -9.55
C ALA A 81 13.75 0.44 -8.53
N CYS A 82 12.66 0.60 -7.77
CA CYS A 82 12.53 1.66 -6.78
C CYS A 82 13.53 1.46 -5.64
N GLU A 83 14.32 2.49 -5.36
CA GLU A 83 15.20 2.54 -4.18
C GLU A 83 14.35 2.69 -2.91
N ARG A 84 14.63 1.89 -1.86
CA ARG A 84 13.89 1.89 -0.59
C ARG A 84 14.80 2.33 0.54
N ILE A 85 14.53 3.50 1.13
CA ILE A 85 15.33 4.11 2.20
C ILE A 85 14.52 4.11 3.49
N PHE A 86 14.97 3.33 4.48
CA PHE A 86 14.37 3.29 5.79
C PHE A 86 14.96 4.37 6.70
N VAL A 87 14.12 5.23 7.26
CA VAL A 87 14.52 6.35 8.13
C VAL A 87 14.00 6.23 9.57
N GLY A 88 13.27 5.14 9.89
CA GLY A 88 12.70 4.89 11.21
C GLY A 88 13.71 4.32 12.22
N LYS A 89 13.24 4.09 13.47
CA LYS A 89 14.02 3.40 14.52
C LYS A 89 14.11 1.91 14.22
N ARG A 90 15.32 1.34 14.30
CA ARG A 90 15.57 -0.11 14.38
C ARG A 90 16.16 -0.45 15.74
N ALA A 91 16.02 -1.71 16.18
CA ALA A 91 16.54 -2.17 17.46
C ALA A 91 18.04 -1.93 17.66
N SER A 92 18.82 -1.80 16.57
CA SER A 92 20.28 -1.61 16.57
C SER A 92 20.75 -0.26 16.04
N ARG A 93 19.86 0.65 15.63
CA ARG A 93 20.21 1.98 15.10
C ARG A 93 19.21 3.02 15.58
N HIS A 94 19.72 4.18 16.03
CA HIS A 94 18.88 5.36 16.27
C HIS A 94 18.12 5.73 15.00
N ALA A 95 16.91 6.31 15.15
CA ALA A 95 16.22 6.94 14.04
C ALA A 95 17.11 8.06 13.49
N LEU A 96 17.07 8.28 12.18
CA LEU A 96 17.67 9.48 11.60
C LEU A 96 17.05 10.72 12.29
N PRO A 97 17.85 11.70 12.74
CA PRO A 97 17.36 13.00 13.17
C PRO A 97 16.48 13.63 12.08
N GLN A 98 15.51 14.47 12.46
CA GLN A 98 14.60 15.05 11.47
C GLN A 98 15.34 15.93 10.47
N GLU A 99 16.36 16.64 10.90
CA GLU A 99 17.22 17.47 10.05
C GLU A 99 17.90 16.65 8.95
N GLU A 100 18.34 15.43 9.28
CA GLU A 100 18.94 14.51 8.30
C GLU A 100 17.90 13.94 7.32
N ILE A 101 16.65 13.71 7.78
CA ILE A 101 15.55 13.30 6.90
C ILE A 101 15.23 14.44 5.94
N ASN A 102 15.10 15.69 6.44
CA ASN A 102 14.86 16.86 5.62
C ASN A 102 15.96 17.06 4.57
N ALA A 103 17.23 16.98 4.97
CA ALA A 103 18.37 17.07 4.06
C ALA A 103 18.38 15.93 3.01
N LEU A 104 17.98 14.71 3.40
CA LEU A 104 17.83 13.57 2.47
C LEU A 104 16.78 13.87 1.40
N LEU A 105 15.59 14.33 1.79
CA LEU A 105 14.50 14.64 0.86
C LEU A 105 14.89 15.76 -0.12
N VAL A 106 15.52 16.83 0.37
CA VAL A 106 16.05 17.92 -0.46
C VAL A 106 17.10 17.41 -1.45
N ARG A 107 18.04 16.60 -1.00
CA ARG A 107 19.09 16.02 -1.86
C ARG A 107 18.49 15.16 -2.98
N LEU A 108 17.52 14.32 -2.67
CA LEU A 108 16.84 13.47 -3.66
C LEU A 108 16.02 14.27 -4.65
N GLY A 109 15.32 15.31 -4.19
CA GLY A 109 14.60 16.25 -5.05
C GLY A 109 15.53 17.00 -6.01
N ARG A 110 16.68 17.50 -5.53
CA ARG A 110 17.71 18.14 -6.37
C ARG A 110 18.32 17.19 -7.41
N ALA A 111 18.37 15.89 -7.09
CA ALA A 111 18.81 14.87 -8.04
C ALA A 111 17.78 14.49 -9.12
N GLY A 112 16.67 15.23 -9.22
CA GLY A 112 15.64 15.01 -10.23
C GLY A 112 14.72 13.82 -9.99
N LYS A 113 14.71 13.25 -8.76
CA LYS A 113 13.98 12.03 -8.45
C LYS A 113 12.51 12.27 -8.12
N LYS A 114 11.66 11.29 -8.48
CA LYS A 114 10.29 11.16 -7.96
C LYS A 114 10.34 10.42 -6.63
N VAL A 115 10.27 11.18 -5.54
CA VAL A 115 10.42 10.67 -4.18
C VAL A 115 9.06 10.55 -3.52
N VAL A 116 8.75 9.40 -2.94
CA VAL A 116 7.60 9.23 -2.05
C VAL A 116 8.12 9.10 -0.62
N ARG A 117 7.79 10.07 0.23
CA ARG A 117 7.98 10.00 1.69
C ARG A 117 6.72 9.40 2.32
N LEU A 118 6.75 8.11 2.60
CA LEU A 118 5.63 7.35 3.18
C LEU A 118 5.67 7.44 4.71
N LYS A 119 4.62 8.03 5.31
CA LYS A 119 4.51 8.34 6.75
C LYS A 119 3.31 7.62 7.35
N GLY A 120 3.46 7.00 8.52
CA GLY A 120 2.33 6.40 9.24
C GLY A 120 1.25 7.44 9.56
N GLY A 121 -0.03 7.07 9.44
CA GLY A 121 -1.16 7.97 9.61
C GLY A 121 -1.25 9.04 8.52
N ASP A 122 -1.35 10.30 8.94
CA ASP A 122 -1.38 11.49 8.09
C ASP A 122 -0.07 12.29 8.26
N PRO A 123 0.50 12.86 7.18
CA PRO A 123 1.76 13.61 7.24
C PRO A 123 1.72 14.82 8.18
N TYR A 124 0.58 15.51 8.27
CA TYR A 124 0.41 16.75 9.01
C TYR A 124 -0.22 16.57 10.40
N VAL A 125 -0.70 15.36 10.74
CA VAL A 125 -1.23 15.08 12.08
C VAL A 125 -0.14 14.43 12.95
N PHE A 126 0.62 15.25 13.68
CA PHE A 126 1.75 14.86 14.53
C PHE A 126 2.82 14.02 13.82
N GLY A 127 2.86 14.10 12.47
CA GLY A 127 3.80 13.37 11.63
C GLY A 127 5.06 14.15 11.27
N ARG A 128 5.24 15.39 11.71
CA ARG A 128 6.33 16.31 11.36
C ARG A 128 6.44 16.61 9.84
N GLY A 129 5.36 16.34 9.08
CA GLY A 129 5.32 16.62 7.65
C GLY A 129 5.43 18.11 7.31
N GLY A 130 5.00 19.00 8.22
CA GLY A 130 5.21 20.45 8.10
C GLY A 130 6.68 20.80 8.01
N GLU A 131 7.50 20.27 8.92
CA GLU A 131 8.95 20.50 8.93
C GLU A 131 9.65 19.97 7.67
N GLU A 132 9.17 18.82 7.13
CA GLU A 132 9.65 18.27 5.85
C GLU A 132 9.24 19.18 4.67
N ALA A 133 8.00 19.71 4.68
CA ALA A 133 7.49 20.63 3.66
C ALA A 133 8.22 21.97 3.67
N ASP A 134 8.48 22.54 4.87
CA ASP A 134 9.23 23.78 5.04
C ASP A 134 10.64 23.69 4.41
N ALA A 135 11.36 22.59 4.73
CA ALA A 135 12.70 22.35 4.19
C ALA A 135 12.71 22.19 2.66
N LEU A 136 11.67 21.55 2.10
CA LEU A 136 11.52 21.42 0.65
C LEU A 136 11.21 22.77 0.00
N HIS A 137 10.32 23.56 0.61
CA HIS A 137 9.96 24.90 0.15
C HIS A 137 11.17 25.82 0.15
N GLU A 138 11.91 25.91 1.24
CA GLU A 138 13.14 26.70 1.37
C GLU A 138 14.21 26.30 0.34
N ALA A 139 14.27 25.01 0.01
CA ALA A 139 15.20 24.49 -1.01
C ALA A 139 14.71 24.66 -2.45
N GLY A 140 13.50 25.19 -2.68
CA GLY A 140 12.87 25.34 -4.00
C GLY A 140 12.51 24.02 -4.67
N ILE A 141 12.31 22.94 -3.88
CA ILE A 141 11.93 21.62 -4.39
C ILE A 141 10.41 21.51 -4.47
N PRO A 142 9.82 21.17 -5.63
CA PRO A 142 8.40 20.89 -5.75
C PRO A 142 7.97 19.76 -4.84
N PHE A 143 6.84 19.92 -4.15
CA PHE A 143 6.26 18.86 -3.34
C PHE A 143 4.74 18.87 -3.43
N GLU A 144 4.15 17.69 -3.13
CA GLU A 144 2.71 17.48 -2.99
C GLU A 144 2.45 16.78 -1.65
N VAL A 145 1.44 17.23 -0.91
CA VAL A 145 1.01 16.56 0.32
C VAL A 145 -0.24 15.75 0.02
N VAL A 146 -0.15 14.45 0.30
CA VAL A 146 -1.28 13.53 0.13
C VAL A 146 -1.73 13.07 1.52
N PRO A 147 -2.88 13.53 2.02
CA PRO A 147 -3.40 13.13 3.32
C PRO A 147 -3.53 11.62 3.47
N GLY A 148 -3.46 11.16 4.70
CA GLY A 148 -3.73 9.78 5.08
C GLY A 148 -4.74 9.70 6.21
N VAL A 149 -5.34 8.51 6.41
CA VAL A 149 -6.24 8.30 7.53
C VAL A 149 -5.43 8.28 8.82
N THR A 150 -5.63 9.29 9.67
CA THR A 150 -4.94 9.35 10.97
C THR A 150 -5.44 8.26 11.92
N SER A 151 -4.52 7.71 12.73
CA SER A 151 -4.86 6.76 13.79
C SER A 151 -5.78 7.35 14.87
N ALA A 152 -5.82 8.68 15.00
CA ALA A 152 -6.74 9.36 15.90
C ALA A 152 -8.22 9.11 15.58
N ILE A 153 -8.54 8.81 14.32
CA ILE A 153 -9.89 8.51 13.85
C ILE A 153 -10.05 7.00 13.63
N ALA A 154 -9.12 6.39 12.89
CA ALA A 154 -9.24 4.99 12.51
C ALA A 154 -9.04 4.02 13.69
N GLY A 155 -8.17 4.35 14.65
CA GLY A 155 -7.95 3.52 15.82
C GLY A 155 -9.21 3.30 16.64
N PRO A 156 -9.90 4.37 17.08
CA PRO A 156 -11.19 4.27 17.73
C PRO A 156 -12.23 3.54 16.87
N ALA A 157 -12.36 3.88 15.59
CA ALA A 157 -13.34 3.28 14.69
C ALA A 157 -13.19 1.74 14.59
N TYR A 158 -11.97 1.22 14.48
CA TYR A 158 -11.70 -0.22 14.46
C TYR A 158 -11.88 -0.88 15.84
N ALA A 159 -11.85 -0.08 16.90
CA ALA A 159 -12.23 -0.55 18.24
C ALA A 159 -13.74 -0.44 18.51
N GLY A 160 -14.56 0.00 17.56
CA GLY A 160 -16.00 0.22 17.74
C GLY A 160 -16.33 1.46 18.59
N ILE A 161 -15.46 2.46 18.57
CA ILE A 161 -15.61 3.70 19.33
C ILE A 161 -15.70 4.87 18.35
N PRO A 162 -16.87 5.46 18.10
CA PRO A 162 -17.00 6.64 17.26
C PRO A 162 -16.42 7.85 18.01
N VAL A 163 -15.49 8.61 17.41
CA VAL A 163 -14.90 9.80 18.06
C VAL A 163 -15.92 10.93 18.26
N THR A 164 -17.01 10.93 17.49
CA THR A 164 -18.17 11.81 17.67
C THR A 164 -19.45 10.98 17.61
N HIS A 165 -20.43 11.33 18.44
CA HIS A 165 -21.74 10.70 18.43
C HIS A 165 -22.77 11.72 18.93
N ARG A 166 -23.87 11.90 18.17
CA ARG A 166 -24.89 12.92 18.45
C ARG A 166 -25.44 12.86 19.89
N GLY A 167 -25.52 11.66 20.46
CA GLY A 167 -26.01 11.45 21.82
C GLY A 167 -24.98 11.76 22.94
N TYR A 168 -23.68 11.94 22.60
CA TYR A 168 -22.64 12.11 23.60
C TYR A 168 -21.81 13.38 23.42
N CYS A 169 -21.50 13.79 22.19
CA CYS A 169 -20.62 14.94 21.98
C CYS A 169 -20.77 15.56 20.59
N THR A 170 -20.48 16.86 20.52
CA THR A 170 -20.47 17.67 19.29
C THR A 170 -19.06 18.05 18.84
N GLN A 171 -18.06 17.70 19.61
CA GLN A 171 -16.65 18.00 19.34
C GLN A 171 -15.74 16.91 19.86
N PHE A 172 -14.53 16.84 19.32
CA PHE A 172 -13.45 16.03 19.85
C PHE A 172 -12.11 16.76 19.71
N THR A 173 -11.22 16.50 20.66
CA THR A 173 -9.88 17.11 20.72
C THR A 173 -8.83 16.03 20.50
N VAL A 174 -7.89 16.27 19.56
CA VAL A 174 -6.74 15.40 19.33
C VAL A 174 -5.48 16.09 19.85
N PHE A 175 -4.71 15.39 20.65
CA PHE A 175 -3.47 15.91 21.22
C PHE A 175 -2.38 14.84 21.29
N THR A 176 -1.12 15.28 21.44
CA THR A 176 0.02 14.40 21.64
C THR A 176 0.40 14.27 23.10
N GLY A 177 0.67 13.06 23.57
CA GLY A 177 1.24 12.84 24.91
C GLY A 177 2.78 12.89 24.93
N HIS A 178 3.42 13.15 23.79
CA HIS A 178 4.87 13.24 23.66
C HIS A 178 5.28 14.58 23.06
N GLU A 179 6.10 15.30 23.75
CA GLU A 179 6.80 16.49 23.26
C GLU A 179 8.27 16.18 23.02
N GLY A 180 8.92 16.90 22.12
CA GLY A 180 10.34 16.72 21.84
C GLY A 180 11.20 16.90 23.13
N GLU A 181 12.21 16.06 23.27
CA GLU A 181 13.10 15.99 24.46
C GLU A 181 13.82 17.33 24.77
N ASN A 182 13.91 18.23 23.80
CA ASN A 182 14.64 19.50 23.90
C ASN A 182 13.77 20.70 24.32
N LYS A 183 12.47 20.52 24.62
CA LYS A 183 11.63 21.63 25.09
C LYS A 183 11.88 21.92 26.57
N LYS A 184 12.30 23.15 26.87
CA LYS A 184 12.53 23.67 28.26
C LYS A 184 11.23 23.77 29.06
N ALA A 185 10.07 23.86 28.41
CA ALA A 185 8.74 23.88 29.04
C ALA A 185 7.75 23.10 28.17
N SER A 186 6.81 22.38 28.82
CA SER A 186 5.72 21.72 28.12
C SER A 186 4.81 22.75 27.44
N SER A 187 4.50 22.53 26.17
CA SER A 187 3.48 23.30 25.43
C SER A 187 2.12 22.62 25.49
N LEU A 188 2.01 21.48 26.20
CA LEU A 188 0.78 20.73 26.30
C LEU A 188 -0.13 21.37 27.38
N ASP A 189 -1.20 22.01 26.93
CA ASP A 189 -2.21 22.61 27.80
C ASP A 189 -3.16 21.51 28.32
N LEU A 190 -2.70 20.76 29.34
CA LEU A 190 -3.50 19.71 29.96
C LEU A 190 -4.73 20.27 30.68
N ARG A 191 -4.69 21.53 31.16
CA ARG A 191 -5.83 22.20 31.78
C ARG A 191 -6.91 22.45 30.71
N GLY A 192 -6.58 23.12 29.63
CA GLY A 192 -7.53 23.35 28.52
C GLY A 192 -8.07 22.05 27.92
N ILE A 193 -7.25 21.00 27.87
CA ILE A 193 -7.69 19.66 27.41
C ILE A 193 -8.69 19.07 28.45
N ALA A 194 -8.45 19.18 29.75
CA ALA A 194 -9.35 18.66 30.76
C ALA A 194 -10.72 19.38 30.73
N GLU A 195 -10.70 20.70 30.58
CA GLU A 195 -11.90 21.56 30.51
C GLU A 195 -12.66 21.39 29.16
N ALA A 196 -11.98 20.96 28.09
CA ALA A 196 -12.61 20.76 26.78
C ALA A 196 -13.72 19.71 26.83
N GLN A 197 -14.88 20.06 26.30
CA GLN A 197 -16.02 19.16 26.21
C GLN A 197 -15.81 18.09 25.11
N GLY A 198 -16.52 16.97 25.25
CA GLY A 198 -16.51 15.91 24.22
C GLY A 198 -15.39 14.90 24.37
N THR A 199 -15.09 14.25 23.26
CA THR A 199 -14.10 13.16 23.21
C THR A 199 -12.68 13.70 23.13
N LYS A 200 -11.77 13.09 23.89
CA LYS A 200 -10.33 13.40 23.83
C LYS A 200 -9.57 12.20 23.28
N VAL A 201 -8.71 12.45 22.28
CA VAL A 201 -7.91 11.40 21.64
C VAL A 201 -6.44 11.74 21.77
N MET A 202 -5.71 10.91 22.50
CA MET A 202 -4.28 11.10 22.73
C MET A 202 -3.45 10.17 21.84
N LEU A 203 -2.54 10.74 21.08
CA LEU A 203 -1.51 10.04 20.32
C LEU A 203 -0.17 10.08 21.04
N MET A 204 0.69 9.06 20.81
CA MET A 204 2.07 8.97 21.33
C MET A 204 2.21 9.10 22.85
N GLY A 205 1.13 8.90 23.61
CA GLY A 205 1.08 9.14 25.07
C GLY A 205 1.29 7.92 25.96
N MET A 206 1.55 6.73 25.42
CA MET A 206 1.56 5.48 26.22
C MET A 206 2.56 5.50 27.39
N ARG A 207 3.74 6.10 27.20
CA ARG A 207 4.76 6.20 28.27
C ARG A 207 4.38 7.12 29.42
N LYS A 208 3.55 8.12 29.12
CA LYS A 208 3.07 9.14 30.07
C LYS A 208 1.59 8.99 30.40
N LEU A 209 1.00 7.82 30.11
CA LEU A 209 -0.45 7.62 30.25
C LEU A 209 -0.93 7.87 31.71
N ALA A 210 -0.18 7.40 32.70
CA ALA A 210 -0.52 7.62 34.12
C ALA A 210 -0.46 9.10 34.49
N ASP A 211 0.65 9.76 34.15
CA ASP A 211 0.87 11.18 34.46
C ASP A 211 -0.19 12.08 33.79
N VAL A 212 -0.52 11.79 32.52
CA VAL A 212 -1.55 12.54 31.79
C VAL A 212 -2.92 12.32 32.38
N CYS A 213 -3.30 11.09 32.71
CA CYS A 213 -4.59 10.81 33.35
C CYS A 213 -4.70 11.49 34.75
N GLU A 214 -3.63 11.44 35.54
CA GLU A 214 -3.58 12.10 36.84
C GLU A 214 -3.71 13.63 36.71
N ALA A 215 -2.97 14.23 35.79
CA ALA A 215 -3.04 15.67 35.53
C ALA A 215 -4.43 16.09 35.01
N LEU A 216 -5.05 15.34 34.11
CA LEU A 216 -6.41 15.63 33.65
C LEU A 216 -7.41 15.61 34.83
N ILE A 217 -7.31 14.63 35.73
CA ILE A 217 -8.14 14.54 36.93
C ILE A 217 -7.86 15.76 37.84
N GLY A 218 -6.60 16.12 38.04
CA GLY A 218 -6.19 17.28 38.82
C GLY A 218 -6.74 18.61 38.28
N TYR A 219 -6.98 18.71 36.98
CA TYR A 219 -7.60 19.87 36.34
C TYR A 219 -9.13 19.72 36.15
N GLY A 220 -9.79 18.79 36.87
CA GLY A 220 -11.23 18.69 36.90
C GLY A 220 -11.87 17.69 35.94
N GLN A 221 -11.09 16.88 35.21
CA GLN A 221 -11.67 15.78 34.45
C GLN A 221 -12.24 14.75 35.44
N GLU A 222 -13.51 14.39 35.27
CA GLU A 222 -14.16 13.40 36.13
C GLU A 222 -13.45 12.04 36.04
N PRO A 223 -12.98 11.43 37.15
CA PRO A 223 -12.22 10.18 37.16
C PRO A 223 -12.96 8.96 36.61
N SER A 224 -14.30 9.00 36.66
CA SER A 224 -15.20 7.93 36.20
C SER A 224 -15.46 7.92 34.70
N VAL A 225 -15.06 8.96 33.97
CA VAL A 225 -15.26 9.05 32.54
C VAL A 225 -14.60 7.86 31.83
N PRO A 226 -15.36 7.16 30.95
CA PRO A 226 -14.84 6.00 30.19
C PRO A 226 -13.61 6.35 29.34
N ALA A 227 -12.69 5.40 29.29
CA ALA A 227 -11.48 5.54 28.50
C ALA A 227 -11.05 4.20 27.91
N ALA A 228 -10.38 4.23 26.76
CA ALA A 228 -9.86 3.06 26.07
C ALA A 228 -8.45 3.32 25.53
N ALA A 229 -7.61 2.28 25.51
CA ALA A 229 -6.34 2.27 24.81
C ALA A 229 -6.39 1.19 23.71
N VAL A 230 -6.06 1.58 22.47
CA VAL A 230 -6.08 0.71 21.29
C VAL A 230 -4.68 0.61 20.73
N GLN A 231 -4.05 -0.54 20.90
CA GLN A 231 -2.71 -0.84 20.41
C GLN A 231 -2.78 -1.52 19.05
N TRP A 232 -1.83 -1.22 18.16
CA TRP A 232 -1.76 -1.78 16.81
C TRP A 232 -3.09 -1.71 16.07
N ALA A 233 -3.78 -0.58 16.23
CA ALA A 233 -5.10 -0.35 15.66
C ALA A 233 -5.14 -0.64 14.14
N THR A 234 -6.27 -1.16 13.67
CA THR A 234 -6.55 -1.53 12.27
C THR A 234 -5.79 -2.74 11.74
N THR A 235 -5.02 -3.42 12.57
CA THR A 235 -4.30 -4.65 12.19
C THR A 235 -4.90 -5.89 12.86
N GLY A 236 -4.65 -7.07 12.32
CA GLY A 236 -5.13 -8.34 12.90
C GLY A 236 -4.56 -8.66 14.29
N ILE A 237 -3.59 -7.88 14.77
CA ILE A 237 -3.02 -7.97 16.13
C ILE A 237 -3.48 -6.84 17.05
N GLN A 238 -4.51 -6.10 16.66
CA GLN A 238 -5.09 -5.05 17.50
C GLN A 238 -5.43 -5.58 18.88
N ARG A 239 -5.17 -4.76 19.91
CA ARG A 239 -5.53 -5.07 21.29
C ARG A 239 -6.17 -3.82 21.91
N THR A 240 -7.33 -3.99 22.50
CA THR A 240 -8.07 -2.89 23.14
C THR A 240 -8.26 -3.18 24.62
N VAL A 241 -7.93 -2.19 25.45
CA VAL A 241 -8.19 -2.19 26.89
C VAL A 241 -9.09 -1.02 27.23
N THR A 242 -10.18 -1.28 27.94
CA THR A 242 -11.14 -0.28 28.40
C THR A 242 -11.05 -0.10 29.92
N GLY A 243 -11.44 1.07 30.37
CA GLY A 243 -11.51 1.44 31.80
C GLY A 243 -12.15 2.81 31.97
N THR A 244 -11.72 3.52 32.97
CA THR A 244 -12.03 4.95 33.19
C THR A 244 -10.72 5.73 33.17
N VAL A 245 -10.77 7.06 33.12
CA VAL A 245 -9.57 7.91 33.22
C VAL A 245 -8.70 7.48 34.41
N LYS A 246 -9.32 7.20 35.58
CA LYS A 246 -8.61 6.73 36.77
C LYS A 246 -8.02 5.33 36.65
N THR A 247 -8.72 4.39 36.04
CA THR A 247 -8.36 2.96 36.08
C THR A 247 -7.61 2.47 34.84
N LEU A 248 -7.66 3.21 33.73
CA LEU A 248 -7.06 2.82 32.47
C LEU A 248 -5.53 2.59 32.56
N PRO A 249 -4.73 3.46 33.24
CA PRO A 249 -3.28 3.25 33.32
C PRO A 249 -2.92 1.89 33.94
N ALA A 250 -3.52 1.54 35.07
CA ALA A 250 -3.27 0.25 35.73
C ALA A 250 -3.72 -0.93 34.89
N ARG A 251 -4.87 -0.83 34.20
CA ARG A 251 -5.35 -1.88 33.30
C ARG A 251 -4.45 -2.08 32.10
N VAL A 252 -3.96 -1.00 31.50
CA VAL A 252 -3.01 -1.01 30.39
C VAL A 252 -1.70 -1.68 30.80
N GLN A 253 -1.17 -1.32 31.97
CA GLN A 253 0.03 -1.93 32.54
C GLN A 253 -0.15 -3.44 32.78
N LYS A 254 -1.26 -3.82 33.41
CA LYS A 254 -1.59 -5.25 33.66
C LYS A 254 -1.71 -6.04 32.37
N ALA A 255 -2.28 -5.44 31.33
CA ALA A 255 -2.42 -6.08 30.01
C ALA A 255 -1.15 -6.05 29.18
N GLY A 256 -0.09 -5.35 29.60
CA GLY A 256 1.16 -5.22 28.88
C GLY A 256 1.01 -4.50 27.53
N LEU A 257 0.11 -3.50 27.43
CA LEU A 257 -0.02 -2.70 26.22
C LEU A 257 1.05 -1.61 26.17
N GLY A 258 1.64 -1.41 25.00
CA GLY A 258 2.66 -0.39 24.74
C GLY A 258 2.40 0.39 23.45
N ALA A 259 3.39 1.14 23.02
CA ALA A 259 3.33 1.82 21.72
C ALA A 259 3.53 0.81 20.55
N PRO A 260 2.96 1.08 19.37
CA PRO A 260 2.09 2.22 19.05
C PRO A 260 0.66 2.01 19.55
N ALA A 261 0.06 3.03 20.16
CA ALA A 261 -1.33 2.97 20.58
C ALA A 261 -1.97 4.36 20.57
N VAL A 262 -3.29 4.39 20.47
CA VAL A 262 -4.14 5.56 20.63
C VAL A 262 -4.98 5.41 21.89
N VAL A 263 -5.16 6.50 22.63
CA VAL A 263 -6.01 6.53 23.82
C VAL A 263 -7.22 7.43 23.54
N VAL A 264 -8.41 6.94 23.89
CA VAL A 264 -9.68 7.66 23.74
C VAL A 264 -10.29 7.84 25.13
N ILE A 265 -10.72 9.05 25.44
CA ILE A 265 -11.39 9.42 26.70
C ILE A 265 -12.72 10.09 26.34
N GLY A 266 -13.82 9.59 26.90
CA GLY A 266 -15.16 10.13 26.68
C GLY A 266 -16.23 9.05 26.71
N ASP A 267 -17.48 9.48 26.85
CA ASP A 267 -18.65 8.59 26.96
C ASP A 267 -18.86 7.72 25.71
N VAL A 268 -18.35 8.15 24.56
CA VAL A 268 -18.38 7.37 23.30
C VAL A 268 -17.71 6.00 23.42
N VAL A 269 -16.85 5.78 24.42
CA VAL A 269 -16.20 4.49 24.68
C VAL A 269 -17.24 3.41 25.05
N LYS A 270 -18.39 3.79 25.59
CA LYS A 270 -19.50 2.88 25.92
C LYS A 270 -20.06 2.20 24.66
N GLU A 271 -20.03 2.88 23.52
CA GLU A 271 -20.54 2.36 22.25
C GLU A 271 -19.79 1.10 21.77
N ARG A 272 -18.57 0.89 22.25
CA ARG A 272 -17.80 -0.30 21.92
C ARG A 272 -18.52 -1.62 22.22
N GLU A 273 -19.37 -1.67 23.22
CA GLU A 273 -20.11 -2.90 23.58
C GLU A 273 -20.96 -3.39 22.40
N SER A 274 -21.61 -2.45 21.70
CA SER A 274 -22.47 -2.72 20.55
C SER A 274 -21.76 -2.63 19.22
N LEU A 275 -20.85 -1.66 19.06
CA LEU A 275 -20.24 -1.31 17.76
C LEU A 275 -18.91 -2.00 17.48
N ASN A 276 -18.39 -2.84 18.37
CA ASN A 276 -17.15 -3.59 18.10
C ASN A 276 -17.38 -4.61 16.99
N TRP A 277 -17.00 -4.24 15.79
CA TRP A 277 -17.17 -5.06 14.59
C TRP A 277 -15.88 -5.78 14.20
N PHE A 278 -14.72 -5.10 14.27
CA PHE A 278 -13.46 -5.61 13.73
C PHE A 278 -12.89 -6.78 14.54
N GLU A 279 -12.90 -6.66 15.87
CA GLU A 279 -12.38 -7.72 16.75
C GLU A 279 -13.31 -8.95 16.84
N LYS A 280 -14.52 -8.87 16.27
CA LYS A 280 -15.46 -10.01 16.11
C LYS A 280 -15.30 -10.74 14.78
N LEU A 281 -14.43 -10.28 13.89
CA LEU A 281 -14.20 -10.94 12.60
C LEU A 281 -13.62 -12.36 12.80
N PRO A 282 -13.97 -13.33 11.92
CA PRO A 282 -13.70 -14.76 12.14
C PRO A 282 -12.22 -15.12 12.21
N LEU A 283 -11.33 -14.33 11.63
CA LEU A 283 -9.89 -14.54 11.66
C LEU A 283 -9.14 -13.50 12.52
N PHE A 284 -9.85 -12.66 13.26
CA PHE A 284 -9.21 -11.70 14.16
C PHE A 284 -8.29 -12.39 15.17
N GLY A 285 -7.11 -11.84 15.39
CA GLY A 285 -6.08 -12.41 16.26
C GLY A 285 -5.32 -13.61 15.66
N LYS A 286 -5.65 -14.05 14.43
CA LYS A 286 -4.92 -15.11 13.74
C LYS A 286 -3.82 -14.52 12.88
N ARG A 287 -2.58 -15.07 13.01
CA ARG A 287 -1.46 -14.78 12.12
C ARG A 287 -1.40 -15.84 11.03
N ILE A 288 -1.45 -15.40 9.79
CA ILE A 288 -1.46 -16.27 8.60
C ILE A 288 -0.27 -15.89 7.71
N VAL A 289 0.55 -16.89 7.40
CA VAL A 289 1.66 -16.74 6.46
C VAL A 289 1.19 -17.13 5.06
N VAL A 290 1.31 -16.21 4.10
CA VAL A 290 1.01 -16.45 2.69
C VAL A 290 2.32 -16.61 1.94
N THR A 291 2.58 -17.82 1.43
CA THR A 291 3.86 -18.19 0.78
C THR A 291 3.83 -18.07 -0.74
N ARG A 292 2.71 -17.65 -1.33
CA ARG A 292 2.55 -17.48 -2.79
C ARG A 292 3.49 -16.41 -3.34
N THR A 293 3.71 -16.44 -4.66
CA THR A 293 4.45 -15.35 -5.34
C THR A 293 3.77 -14.01 -5.12
N ARG A 294 4.52 -12.91 -5.12
CA ARG A 294 3.99 -11.56 -4.87
C ARG A 294 2.79 -11.19 -5.76
N ALA A 295 2.85 -11.56 -7.03
CA ALA A 295 1.77 -11.28 -7.99
C ALA A 295 0.45 -12.00 -7.63
N GLN A 296 0.53 -13.18 -6.99
CA GLN A 296 -0.62 -14.02 -6.66
C GLN A 296 -1.06 -13.90 -5.19
N ALA A 297 -0.23 -13.31 -4.34
CA ALA A 297 -0.50 -13.18 -2.90
C ALA A 297 -1.56 -12.11 -2.61
N GLY A 298 -1.59 -11.01 -3.36
CA GLY A 298 -2.33 -9.80 -3.01
C GLY A 298 -3.83 -10.01 -2.81
N GLU A 299 -4.51 -10.76 -3.69
CA GLU A 299 -5.95 -11.00 -3.54
C GLU A 299 -6.27 -11.89 -2.32
N LEU A 300 -5.51 -12.98 -2.13
CA LEU A 300 -5.67 -13.85 -0.97
C LEU A 300 -5.39 -13.11 0.32
N SER A 301 -4.30 -12.37 0.37
CA SER A 301 -3.92 -11.54 1.52
C SER A 301 -5.00 -10.51 1.86
N ALA A 302 -5.53 -9.83 0.85
CA ALA A 302 -6.61 -8.86 1.04
C ALA A 302 -7.90 -9.52 1.57
N ARG A 303 -8.26 -10.72 1.09
CA ARG A 303 -9.41 -11.48 1.59
C ARG A 303 -9.22 -11.89 3.05
N LEU A 304 -8.04 -12.40 3.41
CA LEU A 304 -7.72 -12.81 4.78
C LEU A 304 -7.74 -11.62 5.74
N ARG A 305 -7.21 -10.46 5.35
CA ARG A 305 -7.27 -9.24 6.17
C ARG A 305 -8.70 -8.75 6.37
N ARG A 306 -9.54 -8.79 5.33
CA ARG A 306 -10.98 -8.45 5.47
C ARG A 306 -11.72 -9.34 6.47
N LEU A 307 -11.21 -10.53 6.73
CA LEU A 307 -11.70 -11.42 7.77
C LEU A 307 -11.02 -11.20 9.14
N GLY A 308 -10.17 -10.18 9.27
CA GLY A 308 -9.51 -9.78 10.51
C GLY A 308 -8.12 -10.41 10.75
N ALA A 309 -7.58 -11.19 9.81
CA ALA A 309 -6.28 -11.82 10.00
C ALA A 309 -5.11 -10.82 9.93
N GLU A 310 -4.07 -11.08 10.73
CA GLU A 310 -2.73 -10.55 10.49
C GLU A 310 -2.04 -11.38 9.42
N VAL A 311 -1.78 -10.77 8.26
CA VAL A 311 -1.21 -11.50 7.12
C VAL A 311 0.26 -11.13 6.93
N LEU A 312 1.11 -12.14 7.00
CA LEU A 312 2.54 -12.04 6.67
C LEU A 312 2.78 -12.63 5.28
N GLU A 313 3.10 -11.80 4.30
CA GLU A 313 3.51 -12.26 2.98
C GLU A 313 4.98 -12.66 3.01
N MET A 314 5.23 -13.95 2.80
CA MET A 314 6.57 -14.53 2.75
C MET A 314 6.72 -15.35 1.46
N PRO A 315 6.91 -14.71 0.29
CA PRO A 315 7.06 -15.43 -0.97
C PRO A 315 8.32 -16.30 -0.95
N VAL A 316 8.15 -17.61 -1.06
CA VAL A 316 9.23 -18.60 -1.07
C VAL A 316 9.67 -18.99 -2.48
N ILE A 317 8.94 -18.53 -3.51
CA ILE A 317 9.21 -18.79 -4.92
C ILE A 317 9.45 -17.46 -5.63
N ARG A 318 10.50 -17.43 -6.42
CA ARG A 318 10.80 -16.34 -7.36
C ARG A 318 10.81 -16.87 -8.77
N ILE A 319 10.00 -16.26 -9.66
CA ILE A 319 10.03 -16.58 -11.08
C ILE A 319 11.26 -15.92 -11.67
N ALA A 320 12.17 -16.73 -12.19
CA ALA A 320 13.36 -16.29 -12.89
C ALA A 320 13.17 -16.38 -14.43
N PRO A 321 13.95 -15.65 -15.22
CA PRO A 321 14.03 -15.89 -16.65
C PRO A 321 14.44 -17.35 -16.91
N PRO A 322 14.04 -17.93 -18.07
CA PRO A 322 14.45 -19.28 -18.43
C PRO A 322 15.98 -19.41 -18.48
N SER A 323 16.50 -20.59 -18.13
CA SER A 323 17.93 -20.88 -18.14
C SER A 323 18.53 -20.75 -19.56
N ASN A 324 17.83 -21.24 -20.56
CA ASN A 324 18.17 -21.08 -21.96
C ASN A 324 17.36 -19.93 -22.59
N ARG A 325 17.87 -18.70 -22.41
CA ARG A 325 17.24 -17.49 -22.97
C ARG A 325 17.20 -17.46 -24.49
N ARG A 326 18.18 -18.08 -25.14
CA ARG A 326 18.28 -18.08 -26.59
C ARG A 326 17.19 -18.96 -27.18
N GLU A 327 17.08 -20.21 -26.74
CA GLU A 327 16.05 -21.13 -27.15
C GLU A 327 14.64 -20.60 -26.92
N PHE A 328 14.41 -19.99 -25.74
CA PHE A 328 13.14 -19.33 -25.43
C PHE A 328 12.83 -18.20 -26.43
N ALA A 329 13.82 -17.33 -26.72
CA ALA A 329 13.63 -16.24 -27.66
C ALA A 329 13.37 -16.75 -29.08
N GLU A 330 14.09 -17.77 -29.52
CA GLU A 330 13.90 -18.44 -30.83
C GLU A 330 12.49 -19.05 -30.91
N SER A 331 12.03 -19.74 -29.88
CA SER A 331 10.67 -20.29 -29.82
C SER A 331 9.59 -19.21 -29.89
N VAL A 332 9.80 -18.05 -29.19
CA VAL A 332 8.86 -16.91 -29.27
C VAL A 332 8.83 -16.31 -30.68
N VAL A 333 10.00 -16.14 -31.32
CA VAL A 333 10.09 -15.60 -32.69
C VAL A 333 9.40 -16.53 -33.69
N HIS A 334 9.48 -17.84 -33.49
CA HIS A 334 8.87 -18.83 -34.39
C HIS A 334 7.47 -19.28 -33.89
N ALA A 335 6.84 -18.56 -32.96
CA ALA A 335 5.53 -18.94 -32.41
C ALA A 335 4.46 -19.23 -33.49
N HIS A 336 4.50 -18.50 -34.61
CA HIS A 336 3.59 -18.63 -35.75
C HIS A 336 3.77 -19.92 -36.57
N THR A 337 4.85 -20.67 -36.35
CA THR A 337 5.14 -21.93 -37.06
C THR A 337 4.68 -23.17 -36.31
N TYR A 338 4.25 -23.02 -35.04
CA TYR A 338 3.76 -24.13 -34.25
C TYR A 338 2.27 -24.37 -34.47
N ASP A 339 1.85 -25.62 -34.48
CA ASP A 339 0.43 -26.00 -34.51
C ASP A 339 -0.26 -25.71 -33.16
N TRP A 340 0.47 -25.84 -32.03
CA TRP A 340 -0.04 -25.65 -30.68
C TRP A 340 0.90 -24.83 -29.80
N LEU A 341 0.33 -23.93 -29.06
CA LEU A 341 0.98 -23.27 -27.90
C LEU A 341 0.33 -23.77 -26.62
N VAL A 342 1.11 -24.45 -25.80
CA VAL A 342 0.65 -25.10 -24.57
C VAL A 342 1.15 -24.33 -23.36
N PHE A 343 0.25 -23.80 -22.56
CA PHE A 343 0.58 -23.02 -21.37
C PHE A 343 0.25 -23.79 -20.08
N SER A 344 1.28 -24.06 -19.29
CA SER A 344 1.16 -24.78 -18.02
C SER A 344 0.92 -23.89 -16.80
N SER A 345 1.03 -22.56 -16.94
CA SER A 345 0.81 -21.63 -15.83
C SER A 345 0.52 -20.20 -16.30
N PRO A 346 -0.19 -19.39 -15.48
CA PRO A 346 -0.38 -17.95 -15.75
C PRO A 346 0.94 -17.19 -15.92
N ASN A 347 1.97 -17.58 -15.16
CA ASN A 347 3.29 -16.97 -15.24
C ASN A 347 3.98 -17.26 -16.58
N GLY A 348 3.81 -18.47 -17.10
CA GLY A 348 4.30 -18.83 -18.44
C GLY A 348 3.67 -17.97 -19.53
N VAL A 349 2.35 -17.78 -19.46
CA VAL A 349 1.62 -16.86 -20.36
C VAL A 349 2.20 -15.45 -20.29
N GLU A 350 2.35 -14.89 -19.09
CA GLU A 350 2.87 -13.54 -18.92
C GLU A 350 4.29 -13.37 -19.50
N ARG A 351 5.18 -14.33 -19.23
CA ARG A 351 6.56 -14.28 -19.71
C ARG A 351 6.66 -14.47 -21.23
N PHE A 352 5.84 -15.35 -21.78
CA PHE A 352 5.76 -15.53 -23.22
C PHE A 352 5.32 -14.23 -23.91
N PHE A 353 4.21 -13.61 -23.47
CA PHE A 353 3.71 -12.38 -24.10
C PHE A 353 4.59 -11.17 -23.82
N GLN A 354 5.28 -11.11 -22.70
CA GLN A 354 6.30 -10.08 -22.46
C GLN A 354 7.42 -10.16 -23.50
N ALA A 355 7.90 -11.35 -23.81
CA ALA A 355 8.92 -11.57 -24.84
C ALA A 355 8.35 -11.39 -26.26
N PHE A 356 7.15 -11.88 -26.51
CA PHE A 356 6.46 -11.77 -27.78
C PHE A 356 6.27 -10.32 -28.22
N PHE A 357 5.74 -9.46 -27.33
CA PHE A 357 5.54 -8.04 -27.62
C PHE A 357 6.84 -7.19 -27.61
N ALA A 358 7.95 -7.76 -27.19
CA ALA A 358 9.26 -7.14 -27.42
C ALA A 358 9.71 -7.27 -28.88
N VAL A 359 9.19 -8.27 -29.61
CA VAL A 359 9.50 -8.58 -31.02
C VAL A 359 8.37 -8.13 -31.94
N TYR A 360 7.15 -8.48 -31.58
CA TYR A 360 5.95 -8.24 -32.40
C TYR A 360 5.09 -7.13 -31.80
N ARG A 361 4.46 -6.32 -32.65
CA ARG A 361 3.57 -5.23 -32.24
C ARG A 361 2.11 -5.66 -32.10
N ASP A 362 1.75 -6.83 -32.65
CA ASP A 362 0.36 -7.26 -32.78
C ASP A 362 0.24 -8.75 -32.43
N ILE A 363 -0.79 -9.08 -31.64
CA ILE A 363 -1.09 -10.45 -31.22
C ILE A 363 -1.34 -11.37 -32.41
N ARG A 364 -1.81 -10.86 -33.55
CA ARG A 364 -2.05 -11.63 -34.79
C ARG A 364 -0.79 -12.25 -35.34
N SER A 365 0.39 -11.75 -34.98
CA SER A 365 1.68 -12.34 -35.34
C SER A 365 1.92 -13.72 -34.70
N ILE A 366 1.06 -14.17 -33.76
CA ILE A 366 1.08 -15.52 -33.20
C ILE A 366 0.66 -16.58 -34.25
N GLY A 367 0.05 -16.14 -35.38
CA GLY A 367 -0.40 -17.00 -36.45
C GLY A 367 -1.65 -17.82 -36.15
N GLY A 368 -1.77 -18.99 -36.72
CA GLY A 368 -2.89 -19.91 -36.55
C GLY A 368 -2.68 -20.95 -35.46
N ALA A 369 -1.69 -20.79 -34.57
CA ALA A 369 -1.42 -21.73 -33.49
C ALA A 369 -2.62 -21.89 -32.55
N ARG A 370 -2.99 -23.13 -32.28
CA ARG A 370 -4.06 -23.49 -31.33
C ARG A 370 -3.56 -23.34 -29.91
N ILE A 371 -4.45 -23.00 -29.00
CA ILE A 371 -4.08 -22.66 -27.61
C ILE A 371 -4.60 -23.74 -26.64
N ALA A 372 -3.70 -24.31 -25.85
CA ALA A 372 -4.03 -25.21 -24.77
C ALA A 372 -3.57 -24.63 -23.41
N ALA A 373 -4.39 -24.81 -22.37
CA ALA A 373 -4.08 -24.36 -21.02
C ALA A 373 -4.32 -25.47 -19.99
N ILE A 374 -3.45 -25.56 -18.98
CA ILE A 374 -3.55 -26.59 -17.93
C ILE A 374 -4.77 -26.40 -17.02
N GLY A 375 -5.27 -25.18 -16.87
CA GLY A 375 -6.39 -24.93 -15.98
C GLY A 375 -6.95 -23.50 -16.04
N PRO A 376 -8.03 -23.22 -15.26
CA PRO A 376 -8.81 -21.98 -15.37
C PRO A 376 -8.01 -20.70 -15.13
N GLY A 377 -7.01 -20.71 -14.23
CA GLY A 377 -6.16 -19.54 -14.00
C GLY A 377 -5.26 -19.20 -15.18
N THR A 378 -4.80 -20.21 -15.93
CA THR A 378 -4.01 -20.03 -17.15
C THR A 378 -4.91 -19.57 -18.29
N GLU A 379 -6.11 -20.13 -18.42
CA GLU A 379 -7.13 -19.67 -19.37
C GLU A 379 -7.50 -18.21 -19.14
N ALA A 380 -7.80 -17.83 -17.87
CA ALA A 380 -8.14 -16.46 -17.54
C ALA A 380 -7.02 -15.47 -17.94
N LYS A 381 -5.74 -15.88 -17.77
CA LYS A 381 -4.60 -15.06 -18.18
C LYS A 381 -4.46 -14.94 -19.69
N LEU A 382 -4.71 -16.00 -20.45
CA LEU A 382 -4.73 -15.97 -21.92
C LEU A 382 -5.86 -15.08 -22.46
N ARG A 383 -7.01 -15.10 -21.81
CA ARG A 383 -8.17 -14.26 -22.15
C ARG A 383 -7.88 -12.77 -22.00
N GLU A 384 -7.00 -12.36 -21.06
CA GLU A 384 -6.53 -10.96 -20.96
C GLU A 384 -5.81 -10.49 -22.22
N TYR A 385 -5.19 -11.40 -22.98
CA TYR A 385 -4.57 -11.15 -24.29
C TYR A 385 -5.52 -11.36 -25.48
N GLY A 386 -6.81 -11.60 -25.22
CA GLY A 386 -7.80 -11.83 -26.27
C GLY A 386 -7.78 -13.22 -26.90
N LEU A 387 -7.09 -14.19 -26.28
CA LEU A 387 -6.98 -15.55 -26.79
C LEU A 387 -7.99 -16.49 -26.14
N ALA A 388 -8.67 -17.30 -26.96
CA ALA A 388 -9.52 -18.38 -26.51
C ALA A 388 -8.68 -19.67 -26.33
N VAL A 389 -8.98 -20.43 -25.27
CA VAL A 389 -8.38 -21.74 -25.04
C VAL A 389 -9.24 -22.81 -25.70
N GLU A 390 -8.65 -23.60 -26.55
CA GLU A 390 -9.34 -24.69 -27.26
C GLU A 390 -9.31 -26.00 -26.49
N VAL A 391 -8.20 -26.26 -25.76
CA VAL A 391 -8.04 -27.48 -24.97
C VAL A 391 -7.69 -27.15 -23.53
N MET A 392 -8.51 -27.67 -22.60
CA MET A 392 -8.26 -27.64 -21.18
C MET A 392 -8.62 -28.99 -20.55
N PRO A 393 -7.74 -29.61 -19.75
CA PRO A 393 -7.99 -30.92 -19.17
C PRO A 393 -9.02 -30.85 -18.04
N LYS A 394 -9.74 -31.94 -17.80
CA LYS A 394 -10.63 -32.08 -16.61
C LYS A 394 -9.85 -32.18 -15.30
N LYS A 395 -8.64 -32.73 -15.33
CA LYS A 395 -7.67 -32.73 -14.21
C LYS A 395 -6.51 -31.81 -14.57
N PHE A 396 -6.29 -30.79 -13.75
CA PHE A 396 -5.32 -29.70 -13.98
C PHE A 396 -3.89 -30.12 -13.63
N VAL A 397 -3.43 -31.22 -14.24
CA VAL A 397 -2.07 -31.77 -14.12
C VAL A 397 -1.51 -32.03 -15.52
N ALA A 398 -0.19 -32.14 -15.62
CA ALA A 398 0.49 -32.29 -16.91
C ALA A 398 -0.01 -33.51 -17.70
N GLU A 399 -0.20 -34.64 -17.02
CA GLU A 399 -0.71 -35.90 -17.62
C GLU A 399 -2.13 -35.72 -18.16
N GLY A 400 -2.95 -34.93 -17.45
CA GLY A 400 -4.32 -34.60 -17.90
C GLY A 400 -4.31 -33.75 -19.18
N LEU A 401 -3.38 -32.80 -19.28
CA LEU A 401 -3.22 -31.94 -20.45
C LEU A 401 -2.73 -32.74 -21.65
N VAL A 402 -1.71 -33.58 -21.46
CA VAL A 402 -1.23 -34.50 -22.53
C VAL A 402 -2.36 -35.40 -23.08
N LYS A 403 -3.18 -35.94 -22.15
CA LYS A 403 -4.33 -36.76 -22.57
C LYS A 403 -5.33 -35.92 -23.38
N ALA A 404 -5.71 -34.73 -22.89
CA ALA A 404 -6.67 -33.87 -23.56
C ALA A 404 -6.18 -33.41 -24.95
N CYS A 405 -4.88 -33.14 -25.09
CA CYS A 405 -4.29 -32.82 -26.39
C CYS A 405 -4.27 -34.05 -27.36
N ARG A 406 -4.09 -35.28 -26.81
CA ARG A 406 -4.19 -36.50 -27.63
C ARG A 406 -5.61 -36.75 -28.12
N ASP A 407 -6.57 -36.61 -27.19
CA ASP A 407 -7.99 -36.80 -27.55
C ASP A 407 -8.41 -35.79 -28.65
N ALA A 408 -7.96 -34.52 -28.51
CA ALA A 408 -8.20 -33.49 -29.53
C ALA A 408 -7.42 -33.74 -30.85
N ARG A 409 -6.35 -34.53 -30.85
CA ARG A 409 -5.59 -34.93 -32.04
C ARG A 409 -6.33 -35.97 -32.88
N GLU A 410 -6.99 -36.91 -32.23
CA GLU A 410 -7.77 -37.95 -32.94
C GLU A 410 -8.92 -37.33 -33.73
N GLU A 411 -9.41 -36.16 -33.32
CA GLU A 411 -10.42 -35.38 -34.04
C GLU A 411 -9.85 -34.58 -35.23
N ILE A 412 -8.52 -34.29 -35.30
CA ILE A 412 -7.99 -33.20 -36.18
C ILE A 412 -6.71 -33.56 -36.96
N GLY A 413 -6.07 -34.76 -36.79
CA GLY A 413 -4.82 -35.15 -37.49
C GLY A 413 -3.53 -34.79 -36.73
N THR A 414 -2.35 -35.03 -37.37
CA THR A 414 -1.01 -35.04 -36.74
C THR A 414 -0.55 -33.70 -36.22
N ILE A 415 -0.02 -33.66 -34.94
CA ILE A 415 0.44 -32.45 -34.25
C ILE A 415 1.87 -32.60 -33.74
N GLU A 416 2.74 -31.57 -33.92
CA GLU A 416 4.00 -31.44 -33.19
C GLU A 416 3.80 -30.60 -31.92
N LEU A 417 4.23 -31.12 -30.77
CA LEU A 417 4.09 -30.48 -29.46
C LEU A 417 5.43 -29.88 -29.02
N SER A 418 5.46 -28.57 -28.77
CA SER A 418 6.50 -27.94 -27.98
C SER A 418 5.93 -27.37 -26.68
N THR A 419 6.60 -27.58 -25.54
CA THR A 419 6.17 -27.16 -24.20
C THR A 419 7.03 -26.00 -23.70
N PHE A 420 6.40 -24.94 -23.18
CA PHE A 420 7.05 -23.78 -22.57
C PHE A 420 6.85 -23.75 -21.06
#